data_aaf132f329eaa631bfb3634992a75550
#
_entry.id   aaf132f329eaa631bfb3634992a75550
#
_cell.length_a   1.000
_cell.length_b   1.000
_cell.length_c   1.000
_cell.angle_alpha   90.00
_cell.angle_beta   90.00
_cell.angle_gamma   90.00
#
_symmetry.space_group_name_H-M   'P 1'
#
loop_
_entity.id
_entity.type
_entity.pdbx_description
1 polymer ?
#
loop_
_entity_poly.entity_id
_entity_poly.type
_entity_poly.pdbx_seq_one_letter_code
_entity_poly.pdbx_strand_id
1 'polypeptide(L)'
;MRILAISKKVLLELLRDKRSLILLFLAPIFIMWLMNTAFSASTDTHVKIASVNVSDTVTKSLDDVKHISSKDYKTEKAAKKALKDEKVDAILIYKDKENYKVTYANTDPSKTSLTRQAIKSTLKQTQVQELVQNLKKAQQASAQAAKKAQEAQTKAAQAQGNPAQSGINSGIQAQAASNTGDKQTKVNTKQTKFDLSENYIYGDKDTTFFTKMTPILMGFFVFFFVFLISGMALLKERTTGTLDRLLATPVKRSDIVFGYMLSYSFIAALQTTVIVLSTIWLLDLDVLGSMGDVIVVNILFALVALSFGLLLSTLAQSEFQMMQFIPIVIVPQIFFSGIIPLDSMADWVQSLGKILPLYYAGHALSKIILNGTSIFELEPDLFALLIFLAILTALNVIGLKRYRKV
;
A
#
# COMPACT_ATOMS: atom_id res chain seq x y z
N MET A 1 -7.72 -37.33 27.83
CA MET A 1 -8.44 -38.18 26.88
C MET A 1 -9.77 -37.55 26.42
N ARG A 2 -10.61 -36.95 27.29
CA ARG A 2 -11.94 -36.40 26.94
C ARG A 2 -11.89 -35.25 25.95
N ILE A 3 -11.02 -34.28 26.16
CA ILE A 3 -10.81 -33.13 25.24
C ILE A 3 -10.45 -33.60 23.82
N LEU A 4 -9.53 -34.55 23.71
CA LEU A 4 -9.12 -35.11 22.40
C LEU A 4 -10.24 -35.88 21.69
N ALA A 5 -11.09 -36.59 22.45
CA ALA A 5 -12.25 -37.30 21.88
C ALA A 5 -13.28 -36.30 21.30
N ILE A 6 -13.57 -35.22 22.04
CA ILE A 6 -14.45 -34.13 21.57
C ILE A 6 -13.82 -33.44 20.34
N SER A 7 -12.56 -33.12 20.45
CA SER A 7 -11.82 -32.49 19.35
C SER A 7 -11.86 -33.34 18.07
N LYS A 8 -11.58 -34.64 18.16
CA LYS A 8 -11.64 -35.55 17.01
C LYS A 8 -13.07 -35.62 16.42
N LYS A 9 -14.10 -35.67 17.24
CA LYS A 9 -15.49 -35.64 16.76
C LYS A 9 -15.78 -34.36 15.95
N VAL A 10 -15.53 -33.22 16.55
CA VAL A 10 -15.79 -31.89 15.93
C VAL A 10 -14.99 -31.71 14.65
N LEU A 11 -13.72 -32.11 14.67
CA LEU A 11 -12.86 -32.03 13.47
C LEU A 11 -13.40 -32.89 12.32
N LEU A 12 -13.82 -34.13 12.61
CA LEU A 12 -14.40 -35.02 11.61
C LEU A 12 -15.73 -34.48 11.05
N GLU A 13 -16.54 -33.84 11.89
CA GLU A 13 -17.79 -33.19 11.49
C GLU A 13 -17.52 -32.02 10.53
N LEU A 14 -16.56 -31.17 10.86
CA LEU A 14 -16.12 -30.07 10.00
C LEU A 14 -15.56 -30.56 8.67
N LEU A 15 -14.69 -31.58 8.68
CA LEU A 15 -14.09 -32.13 7.46
C LEU A 15 -15.12 -32.80 6.53
N ARG A 16 -16.26 -33.20 7.05
CA ARG A 16 -17.39 -33.75 6.26
C ARG A 16 -18.22 -32.65 5.60
N ASP A 17 -18.26 -31.46 6.16
CA ASP A 17 -18.98 -30.31 5.58
C ASP A 17 -18.10 -29.60 4.52
N LYS A 18 -17.97 -30.25 3.36
CA LYS A 18 -17.17 -29.75 2.23
C LYS A 18 -17.58 -28.35 1.78
N ARG A 19 -18.88 -28.00 1.87
CA ARG A 19 -19.37 -26.68 1.42
C ARG A 19 -18.85 -25.57 2.32
N SER A 20 -18.96 -25.74 3.64
CA SER A 20 -18.42 -24.76 4.60
C SER A 20 -16.91 -24.65 4.52
N LEU A 21 -16.19 -25.77 4.28
CA LEU A 21 -14.75 -25.73 4.09
C LEU A 21 -14.33 -24.98 2.84
N ILE A 22 -14.96 -25.25 1.70
CA ILE A 22 -14.65 -24.53 0.45
C ILE A 22 -14.86 -23.04 0.65
N LEU A 23 -15.96 -22.63 1.26
CA LEU A 23 -16.27 -21.22 1.52
C LEU A 23 -15.26 -20.60 2.48
N LEU A 24 -14.83 -21.34 3.50
CA LEU A 24 -13.84 -20.90 4.50
C LEU A 24 -12.47 -20.54 3.84
N PHE A 25 -12.03 -21.36 2.90
CA PHE A 25 -10.72 -21.18 2.27
C PHE A 25 -10.78 -20.31 1.03
N LEU A 26 -11.79 -20.51 0.17
CA LEU A 26 -11.84 -19.85 -1.14
C LEU A 26 -12.39 -18.42 -1.06
N ALA A 27 -13.37 -18.16 -0.19
CA ALA A 27 -14.02 -16.85 -0.13
C ALA A 27 -13.04 -15.72 0.26
N PRO A 28 -12.21 -15.83 1.31
CA PRO A 28 -11.25 -14.77 1.65
C PRO A 28 -10.25 -14.51 0.51
N ILE A 29 -9.75 -15.56 -0.14
CA ILE A 29 -8.80 -15.43 -1.24
C ILE A 29 -9.47 -14.74 -2.43
N PHE A 30 -10.67 -15.15 -2.79
CA PHE A 30 -11.42 -14.55 -3.89
C PHE A 30 -11.73 -13.06 -3.63
N ILE A 31 -12.16 -12.72 -2.41
CA ILE A 31 -12.46 -11.33 -2.04
C ILE A 31 -11.18 -10.48 -2.10
N MET A 32 -10.06 -10.96 -1.55
CA MET A 32 -8.78 -10.25 -1.59
C MET A 32 -8.27 -10.07 -3.02
N TRP A 33 -8.39 -11.11 -3.85
CA TRP A 33 -8.05 -11.03 -5.28
C TRP A 33 -8.94 -10.02 -6.01
N LEU A 34 -10.24 -10.03 -5.76
CA LEU A 34 -11.19 -9.08 -6.36
C LEU A 34 -10.86 -7.64 -5.93
N MET A 35 -10.56 -7.43 -4.66
CA MET A 35 -10.15 -6.11 -4.16
C MET A 35 -8.85 -5.65 -4.83
N ASN A 36 -7.83 -6.50 -4.91
CA ASN A 36 -6.57 -6.17 -5.60
C ASN A 36 -6.83 -5.79 -7.07
N THR A 37 -7.62 -6.58 -7.77
CA THR A 37 -7.98 -6.31 -9.17
C THR A 37 -8.76 -5.00 -9.32
N ALA A 38 -9.72 -4.75 -8.44
CA ALA A 38 -10.51 -3.52 -8.45
C ALA A 38 -9.66 -2.27 -8.19
N PHE A 39 -8.74 -2.33 -7.23
CA PHE A 39 -7.82 -1.22 -6.94
C PHE A 39 -6.73 -1.06 -8.01
N SER A 40 -6.32 -2.13 -8.69
CA SER A 40 -5.34 -2.08 -9.80
C SER A 40 -5.98 -1.59 -11.11
N ALA A 41 -7.27 -1.80 -11.31
CA ALA A 41 -8.00 -1.46 -12.54
C ALA A 41 -8.49 -0.01 -12.61
N SER A 42 -8.21 0.84 -11.61
CA SER A 42 -8.66 2.22 -11.54
C SER A 42 -7.91 3.09 -12.56
N THR A 43 -8.33 3.08 -13.84
CA THR A 43 -7.72 3.80 -14.96
C THR A 43 -8.26 5.22 -15.18
N ASP A 44 -9.39 5.58 -14.59
CA ASP A 44 -10.02 6.90 -14.73
C ASP A 44 -9.69 7.86 -13.56
N THR A 45 -8.46 7.86 -13.15
CA THR A 45 -8.03 8.62 -11.97
C THR A 45 -7.64 10.05 -12.37
N HIS A 46 -8.49 11.03 -12.12
CA HIS A 46 -8.13 12.45 -12.25
C HIS A 46 -7.21 12.87 -11.11
N VAL A 47 -6.04 13.40 -11.45
CA VAL A 47 -5.03 13.88 -10.50
C VAL A 47 -4.95 15.40 -10.53
N LYS A 48 -4.93 16.01 -9.34
CA LYS A 48 -4.74 17.46 -9.15
C LYS A 48 -3.36 17.70 -8.51
N ILE A 49 -2.51 18.45 -9.21
CA ILE A 49 -1.15 18.79 -8.74
C ILE A 49 -1.11 20.26 -8.35
N ALA A 50 -0.67 20.56 -7.13
CA ALA A 50 -0.36 21.93 -6.73
C ALA A 50 1.05 22.29 -7.20
N SER A 51 1.22 23.35 -8.01
CA SER A 51 2.50 23.90 -8.42
C SER A 51 2.86 25.11 -7.56
N VAL A 52 4.15 25.18 -7.16
CA VAL A 52 4.68 26.32 -6.39
C VAL A 52 6.02 26.72 -7.01
N ASN A 53 6.11 27.93 -7.51
CA ASN A 53 7.27 28.50 -8.21
C ASN A 53 7.73 27.67 -9.43
N VAL A 54 6.84 26.88 -10.02
CA VAL A 54 7.12 26.07 -11.22
C VAL A 54 6.93 26.94 -12.47
N SER A 55 7.76 26.72 -13.50
CA SER A 55 7.65 27.47 -14.75
C SER A 55 6.37 27.11 -15.51
N ASP A 56 5.79 28.10 -16.22
CA ASP A 56 4.58 27.91 -17.04
C ASP A 56 4.74 26.83 -18.11
N THR A 57 5.97 26.57 -18.56
CA THR A 57 6.25 25.52 -19.52
C THR A 57 6.01 24.14 -18.92
N VAL A 58 6.45 23.92 -17.69
CA VAL A 58 6.27 22.63 -16.99
C VAL A 58 4.80 22.43 -16.58
N THR A 59 4.13 23.49 -16.08
CA THR A 59 2.70 23.42 -15.71
C THR A 59 1.82 23.11 -16.91
N LYS A 60 2.04 23.78 -18.05
CA LYS A 60 1.32 23.48 -19.31
C LYS A 60 1.59 22.07 -19.81
N SER A 61 2.84 21.61 -19.76
CA SER A 61 3.17 20.25 -20.17
C SER A 61 2.59 19.18 -19.22
N LEU A 62 2.33 19.51 -17.95
CA LEU A 62 1.61 18.64 -17.01
C LEU A 62 0.11 18.61 -17.35
N ASP A 63 -0.50 19.73 -17.68
CA ASP A 63 -1.91 19.82 -18.05
C ASP A 63 -2.20 19.14 -19.40
N ASP A 64 -1.21 19.03 -20.28
CA ASP A 64 -1.31 18.28 -21.54
C ASP A 64 -1.35 16.75 -21.31
N VAL A 65 -0.98 16.27 -20.11
CA VAL A 65 -1.08 14.85 -19.77
C VAL A 65 -2.51 14.50 -19.42
N LYS A 66 -3.07 13.52 -20.11
CA LYS A 66 -4.44 13.05 -19.90
C LYS A 66 -4.72 12.74 -18.43
N HIS A 67 -5.82 13.24 -17.90
CA HIS A 67 -6.28 13.06 -16.51
C HIS A 67 -5.45 13.78 -15.43
N ILE A 68 -4.61 14.74 -15.79
CA ILE A 68 -3.87 15.58 -14.86
C ILE A 68 -4.32 17.04 -15.00
N SER A 69 -4.47 17.71 -13.88
CA SER A 69 -4.69 19.14 -13.83
C SER A 69 -3.74 19.78 -12.82
N SER A 70 -3.05 20.84 -13.21
CA SER A 70 -2.21 21.61 -12.31
C SER A 70 -2.91 22.88 -11.84
N LYS A 71 -2.63 23.28 -10.59
CA LYS A 71 -3.12 24.52 -10.01
C LYS A 71 -1.99 25.23 -9.29
N ASP A 72 -1.76 26.49 -9.65
CA ASP A 72 -0.71 27.30 -9.04
C ASP A 72 -1.09 27.81 -7.66
N TYR A 73 -0.15 27.68 -6.73
CA TYR A 73 -0.23 28.19 -5.37
C TYR A 73 0.92 29.15 -5.10
N LYS A 74 0.59 30.30 -4.50
CA LYS A 74 1.59 31.35 -4.20
C LYS A 74 2.61 30.95 -3.12
N THR A 75 2.26 30.02 -2.24
CA THR A 75 3.13 29.61 -1.12
C THR A 75 3.10 28.11 -0.86
N GLU A 76 4.22 27.55 -0.44
CA GLU A 76 4.32 26.15 -0.02
C GLU A 76 3.35 25.81 1.12
N LYS A 77 3.11 26.77 2.04
CA LYS A 77 2.16 26.58 3.16
C LYS A 77 0.72 26.41 2.70
N ALA A 78 0.30 27.17 1.67
CA ALA A 78 -1.03 27.07 1.09
C ALA A 78 -1.21 25.74 0.32
N ALA A 79 -0.20 25.32 -0.44
CA ALA A 79 -0.18 24.05 -1.13
C ALA A 79 -0.23 22.86 -0.15
N LYS A 80 0.55 22.90 0.94
CA LYS A 80 0.51 21.88 2.00
C LYS A 80 -0.84 21.79 2.71
N LYS A 81 -1.49 22.94 2.92
CA LYS A 81 -2.87 22.96 3.46
C LYS A 81 -3.84 22.29 2.48
N ALA A 82 -3.76 22.65 1.18
CA ALA A 82 -4.60 22.04 0.15
C ALA A 82 -4.39 20.52 0.02
N LEU A 83 -3.15 20.04 0.22
CA LEU A 83 -2.83 18.62 0.22
C LEU A 83 -3.41 17.89 1.44
N LYS A 84 -3.36 18.51 2.63
CA LYS A 84 -3.99 17.96 3.84
C LYS A 84 -5.54 17.99 3.76
N ASP A 85 -6.08 19.01 3.13
CA ASP A 85 -7.53 19.15 2.89
C ASP A 85 -8.02 18.29 1.70
N GLU A 86 -7.17 17.40 1.15
CA GLU A 86 -7.45 16.51 0.02
C GLU A 86 -7.96 17.22 -1.27
N LYS A 87 -7.64 18.52 -1.40
CA LYS A 87 -7.99 19.31 -2.59
C LYS A 87 -7.06 19.07 -3.76
N VAL A 88 -5.85 18.59 -3.48
CA VAL A 88 -4.81 18.22 -4.43
C VAL A 88 -4.14 16.92 -3.99
N ASP A 89 -3.64 16.14 -4.95
CA ASP A 89 -3.07 14.82 -4.73
C ASP A 89 -1.54 14.85 -4.56
N ALA A 90 -0.89 15.90 -5.09
CA ALA A 90 0.55 16.12 -4.94
C ALA A 90 0.90 17.60 -5.00
N ILE A 91 2.09 17.95 -4.50
CA ILE A 91 2.68 19.28 -4.60
C ILE A 91 4.00 19.17 -5.36
N LEU A 92 4.17 19.97 -6.40
CA LEU A 92 5.43 20.13 -7.14
C LEU A 92 6.01 21.50 -6.80
N ILE A 93 7.21 21.54 -6.24
CA ILE A 93 7.90 22.76 -5.83
C ILE A 93 9.20 22.87 -6.61
N TYR A 94 9.45 23.97 -7.25
CA TYR A 94 10.77 24.34 -7.79
C TYR A 94 11.60 25.00 -6.69
N LYS A 95 12.76 24.44 -6.33
CA LYS A 95 13.61 24.97 -5.26
C LYS A 95 14.77 25.81 -5.76
N ASP A 96 15.58 25.28 -6.68
CA ASP A 96 16.78 25.92 -7.17
C ASP A 96 17.37 25.18 -8.38
N LYS A 97 17.97 25.94 -9.35
CA LYS A 97 18.84 25.48 -10.47
C LYS A 97 18.70 24.02 -10.93
N GLU A 98 17.49 23.47 -11.14
CA GLU A 98 17.26 22.09 -11.61
C GLU A 98 16.71 21.12 -10.54
N ASN A 99 16.50 21.59 -9.29
CA ASN A 99 15.98 20.77 -8.21
C ASN A 99 14.46 20.96 -8.05
N TYR A 100 13.72 19.90 -8.28
CA TYR A 100 12.30 19.82 -8.01
C TYR A 100 12.06 18.97 -6.77
N LYS A 101 11.16 19.45 -5.90
CA LYS A 101 10.68 18.68 -4.77
C LYS A 101 9.22 18.32 -5.01
N VAL A 102 8.92 17.03 -4.99
CA VAL A 102 7.54 16.54 -5.03
C VAL A 102 7.13 16.00 -3.67
N THR A 103 5.93 16.35 -3.24
CA THR A 103 5.31 15.78 -2.04
C THR A 103 3.98 15.18 -2.44
N TYR A 104 3.85 13.87 -2.32
CA TYR A 104 2.65 13.12 -2.61
C TYR A 104 1.79 13.00 -1.36
N ALA A 105 0.46 13.12 -1.48
CA ALA A 105 -0.46 12.75 -0.41
C ALA A 105 -0.34 11.25 -0.11
N ASN A 106 -0.20 10.44 -1.16
CA ASN A 106 -0.08 8.98 -1.11
C ASN A 106 -1.27 8.30 -0.39
N THR A 107 -2.45 8.92 -0.50
CA THR A 107 -3.72 8.36 -0.04
C THR A 107 -4.31 7.39 -1.05
N ASP A 108 -4.07 7.65 -2.35
CA ASP A 108 -4.49 6.79 -3.48
C ASP A 108 -3.25 6.40 -4.31
N PRO A 109 -2.94 5.09 -4.38
CA PRO A 109 -1.77 4.58 -5.11
C PRO A 109 -1.82 4.87 -6.61
N SER A 110 -3.01 4.74 -7.21
CA SER A 110 -3.21 4.97 -8.64
C SER A 110 -2.90 6.43 -8.98
N LYS A 111 -3.38 7.37 -8.15
CA LYS A 111 -3.07 8.79 -8.27
C LYS A 111 -1.59 9.08 -8.08
N THR A 112 -0.97 8.47 -7.07
CA THR A 112 0.46 8.64 -6.78
C THR A 112 1.33 8.12 -7.91
N SER A 113 1.03 6.94 -8.44
CA SER A 113 1.74 6.34 -9.57
C SER A 113 1.61 7.18 -10.85
N LEU A 114 0.39 7.58 -11.19
CA LEU A 114 0.11 8.43 -12.33
C LEU A 114 0.83 9.79 -12.22
N THR A 115 0.75 10.42 -11.05
CA THR A 115 1.43 11.69 -10.75
C THR A 115 2.95 11.56 -10.91
N ARG A 116 3.53 10.50 -10.36
CA ARG A 116 4.97 10.23 -10.46
C ARG A 116 5.41 10.06 -11.91
N GLN A 117 4.68 9.25 -12.67
CA GLN A 117 4.97 9.01 -14.07
C GLN A 117 4.84 10.29 -14.91
N ALA A 118 3.79 11.06 -14.68
CA ALA A 118 3.57 12.32 -15.39
C ALA A 118 4.65 13.36 -15.07
N ILE A 119 5.00 13.58 -13.82
CA ILE A 119 6.05 14.52 -13.43
C ILE A 119 7.40 14.10 -14.04
N LYS A 120 7.77 12.81 -13.96
CA LYS A 120 9.02 12.30 -14.56
C LYS A 120 9.05 12.47 -16.09
N SER A 121 7.95 12.16 -16.76
CA SER A 121 7.87 12.31 -18.23
C SER A 121 7.93 13.78 -18.65
N THR A 122 7.21 14.65 -17.96
CA THR A 122 7.18 16.09 -18.24
C THR A 122 8.54 16.73 -18.02
N LEU A 123 9.21 16.45 -16.90
CA LEU A 123 10.56 16.96 -16.63
C LEU A 123 11.58 16.48 -17.67
N LYS A 124 11.50 15.20 -18.06
CA LYS A 124 12.35 14.64 -19.11
C LYS A 124 12.09 15.30 -20.47
N GLN A 125 10.82 15.54 -20.81
CA GLN A 125 10.45 16.23 -22.05
C GLN A 125 10.94 17.67 -22.07
N THR A 126 10.79 18.41 -20.96
CA THR A 126 11.29 19.78 -20.81
C THR A 126 12.80 19.82 -20.98
N GLN A 127 13.54 18.88 -20.39
CA GLN A 127 14.99 18.75 -20.55
C GLN A 127 15.40 18.57 -22.02
N VAL A 128 14.69 17.70 -22.75
CA VAL A 128 14.96 17.50 -24.18
C VAL A 128 14.64 18.75 -24.98
N GLN A 129 13.57 19.47 -24.69
CA GLN A 129 13.23 20.71 -25.38
C GLN A 129 14.26 21.80 -25.14
N GLU A 130 14.75 21.98 -23.92
CA GLU A 130 15.81 22.91 -23.59
C GLU A 130 17.13 22.57 -24.34
N LEU A 131 17.47 21.28 -24.38
CA LEU A 131 18.64 20.82 -25.12
C LEU A 131 18.53 21.17 -26.62
N VAL A 132 17.37 20.89 -27.22
CA VAL A 132 17.11 21.22 -28.64
C VAL A 132 17.18 22.73 -28.91
N GLN A 133 16.63 23.55 -28.00
CA GLN A 133 16.71 25.00 -28.12
C GLN A 133 18.14 25.50 -28.01
N ASN A 134 18.93 24.97 -27.07
CA ASN A 134 20.32 25.32 -26.89
C ASN A 134 21.16 24.92 -28.11
N LEU A 135 20.91 23.75 -28.70
CA LEU A 135 21.55 23.33 -29.96
C LEU A 135 21.20 24.27 -31.13
N LYS A 136 19.92 24.64 -31.28
CA LYS A 136 19.51 25.62 -32.32
C LYS A 136 20.18 26.98 -32.13
N LYS A 137 20.25 27.48 -30.90
CA LYS A 137 20.95 28.73 -30.58
C LYS A 137 22.44 28.63 -30.90
N ALA A 138 23.10 27.52 -30.57
CA ALA A 138 24.50 27.27 -30.89
C ALA A 138 24.74 27.20 -32.41
N GLN A 139 23.89 26.52 -33.16
CA GLN A 139 23.95 26.49 -34.63
C GLN A 139 23.75 27.88 -35.25
N GLN A 140 22.80 28.67 -34.75
CA GLN A 140 22.57 30.03 -35.22
C GLN A 140 23.78 30.93 -34.93
N ALA A 141 24.36 30.82 -33.73
CA ALA A 141 25.56 31.57 -33.35
C ALA A 141 26.77 31.17 -34.21
N SER A 142 26.95 29.89 -34.51
CA SER A 142 28.03 29.41 -35.39
C SER A 142 27.83 29.87 -36.83
N ALA A 143 26.61 29.86 -37.35
CA ALA A 143 26.29 30.37 -38.69
C ALA A 143 26.51 31.90 -38.81
N GLN A 144 26.15 32.66 -37.75
CA GLN A 144 26.43 34.10 -37.70
C GLN A 144 27.94 34.39 -37.62
N ALA A 145 28.69 33.60 -36.83
CA ALA A 145 30.15 33.73 -36.76
C ALA A 145 30.81 33.41 -38.08
N ALA A 146 30.34 32.38 -38.80
CA ALA A 146 30.83 32.04 -40.14
C ALA A 146 30.56 33.16 -41.17
N LYS A 147 29.33 33.77 -41.16
CA LYS A 147 29.00 34.93 -42.01
C LYS A 147 29.90 36.13 -41.73
N LYS A 148 30.10 36.47 -40.45
CA LYS A 148 30.98 37.55 -40.05
C LYS A 148 32.45 37.31 -40.47
N ALA A 149 32.92 36.06 -40.38
CA ALA A 149 34.26 35.69 -40.83
C ALA A 149 34.40 35.82 -42.36
N GLN A 150 33.40 35.43 -43.15
CA GLN A 150 33.33 35.60 -44.58
C GLN A 150 33.33 37.10 -45.01
N GLU A 151 32.51 37.93 -44.32
CA GLU A 151 32.44 39.36 -44.54
C GLU A 151 33.78 40.03 -44.20
N ALA A 152 34.47 39.60 -43.15
CA ALA A 152 35.77 40.09 -42.78
C ALA A 152 36.85 39.70 -43.82
N GLN A 153 36.80 38.48 -44.35
CA GLN A 153 37.69 38.03 -45.44
C GLN A 153 37.41 38.78 -46.73
N THR A 154 36.15 39.05 -47.07
CA THR A 154 35.82 39.83 -48.30
C THR A 154 36.27 41.29 -48.19
N LYS A 155 36.09 41.89 -47.00
CA LYS A 155 36.64 43.25 -46.74
C LYS A 155 38.15 43.30 -46.73
N ALA A 156 38.86 42.30 -46.24
CA ALA A 156 40.32 42.22 -46.28
C ALA A 156 40.84 42.03 -47.72
N ALA A 157 40.11 41.23 -48.53
CA ALA A 157 40.44 41.07 -49.96
C ALA A 157 40.18 42.34 -50.79
N GLN A 158 39.18 43.16 -50.43
CA GLN A 158 38.95 44.46 -51.10
C GLN A 158 39.90 45.57 -50.67
N ALA A 159 40.54 45.45 -49.49
CA ALA A 159 41.52 46.43 -49.03
C ALA A 159 42.96 46.24 -49.65
N GLN A 160 43.22 45.11 -50.29
CA GLN A 160 44.46 44.82 -51.04
C GLN A 160 44.23 44.98 -52.54
N GLY A 161 43.84 46.16 -52.93
CA GLY A 161 43.87 46.58 -54.35
C GLY A 161 45.27 46.92 -54.81
N ASN A 162 46.00 45.92 -55.31
CA ASN A 162 47.03 46.13 -56.35
C ASN A 162 47.37 44.80 -57.05
N PRO A 163 47.34 44.74 -58.40
CA PRO A 163 47.53 43.48 -59.10
C PRO A 163 49.00 43.36 -59.54
N ALA A 164 49.85 42.74 -58.77
CA ALA A 164 51.14 42.23 -59.27
C ALA A 164 51.71 41.21 -58.29
N GLN A 165 51.49 39.94 -58.51
CA GLN A 165 52.47 38.86 -58.55
C GLN A 165 51.76 37.51 -58.33
N SER A 166 51.58 36.94 -59.50
CA SER A 166 51.31 35.52 -59.68
C SER A 166 52.48 34.72 -59.10
N GLY A 167 52.23 33.85 -58.12
CA GLY A 167 53.22 32.85 -57.84
C GLY A 167 53.32 32.19 -56.46
N ILE A 168 52.44 32.49 -55.49
CA ILE A 168 52.54 31.84 -54.21
C ILE A 168 51.10 31.52 -53.68
N ASN A 169 50.37 30.70 -54.40
CA ASN A 169 49.00 30.40 -53.99
C ASN A 169 48.73 28.89 -53.80
N SER A 170 49.80 28.06 -53.84
CA SER A 170 49.61 26.60 -53.61
C SER A 170 49.98 26.12 -52.19
N GLY A 171 50.59 26.98 -51.38
CA GLY A 171 51.03 26.59 -50.02
C GLY A 171 50.07 26.94 -48.88
N ILE A 172 49.15 27.90 -49.09
CA ILE A 172 48.30 28.43 -48.02
C ILE A 172 46.96 27.70 -47.94
N GLN A 173 46.54 27.05 -49.03
CA GLN A 173 45.29 26.23 -49.01
C GLN A 173 45.49 24.90 -48.32
N ALA A 174 46.67 24.31 -48.24
CA ALA A 174 46.95 23.07 -47.58
C ALA A 174 47.07 23.23 -46.03
N GLN A 175 47.43 24.46 -45.57
CA GLN A 175 47.65 24.73 -44.15
C GLN A 175 46.35 25.22 -43.42
N ALA A 176 45.39 25.75 -44.18
CA ALA A 176 44.09 26.14 -43.66
C ALA A 176 43.17 24.93 -43.47
N ALA A 177 43.36 23.81 -44.19
CA ALA A 177 42.57 22.58 -44.06
C ALA A 177 43.08 21.67 -42.94
N SER A 178 44.35 21.79 -42.50
CA SER A 178 44.89 20.95 -41.41
C SER A 178 44.68 21.54 -40.02
N ASN A 179 44.36 22.83 -39.90
CA ASN A 179 44.12 23.48 -38.61
C ASN A 179 42.62 23.61 -38.23
N THR A 180 41.70 23.10 -39.08
CA THR A 180 40.26 23.05 -38.78
C THR A 180 39.81 21.70 -38.16
N GLY A 181 40.79 20.77 -38.03
CA GLY A 181 40.49 19.41 -37.50
C GLY A 181 40.49 19.27 -35.98
N ASP A 182 40.94 20.25 -35.19
CA ASP A 182 41.13 20.01 -33.75
C ASP A 182 40.65 21.13 -32.80
N LYS A 183 39.85 22.06 -33.31
CA LYS A 183 38.99 22.86 -32.45
C LYS A 183 37.58 22.34 -32.58
N GLN A 184 37.33 21.10 -32.13
CA GLN A 184 36.02 20.75 -31.57
C GLN A 184 35.73 21.82 -30.52
N THR A 185 34.90 22.79 -30.90
CA THR A 185 34.21 23.62 -29.92
C THR A 185 33.52 22.63 -29.02
N LYS A 186 34.11 22.32 -27.86
CA LYS A 186 33.44 21.62 -26.79
C LYS A 186 32.23 22.48 -26.51
N VAL A 187 31.14 22.18 -27.18
CA VAL A 187 29.80 22.59 -26.74
C VAL A 187 29.67 21.99 -25.37
N ASN A 188 29.88 22.83 -24.38
CA ASN A 188 29.74 22.46 -22.99
C ASN A 188 28.21 22.25 -22.77
N THR A 189 27.72 21.13 -23.27
CA THR A 189 26.37 20.63 -23.00
C THR A 189 26.39 20.25 -21.54
N LYS A 190 26.29 21.24 -20.64
CA LYS A 190 25.83 20.98 -19.30
C LYS A 190 24.50 20.27 -19.47
N GLN A 191 24.51 18.96 -19.37
CA GLN A 191 23.27 18.17 -19.22
C GLN A 191 22.62 18.67 -17.95
N THR A 192 21.54 19.42 -18.11
CA THR A 192 20.64 19.82 -17.02
C THR A 192 20.05 18.54 -16.48
N LYS A 193 20.63 18.00 -15.41
CA LYS A 193 20.03 16.87 -14.69
C LYS A 193 19.04 17.44 -13.70
N PHE A 194 17.74 17.29 -13.95
CA PHE A 194 16.74 17.58 -12.92
C PHE A 194 16.86 16.54 -11.81
N ASP A 195 17.16 17.00 -10.62
CA ASP A 195 17.13 16.18 -9.42
C ASP A 195 15.74 16.27 -8.79
N LEU A 196 15.07 15.11 -8.66
CA LEU A 196 13.72 15.01 -8.15
C LEU A 196 13.75 14.43 -6.73
N SER A 197 13.57 15.28 -5.74
CA SER A 197 13.40 14.86 -4.35
C SER A 197 11.95 14.47 -4.10
N GLU A 198 11.68 13.19 -3.88
CA GLU A 198 10.33 12.65 -3.62
C GLU A 198 10.09 12.55 -2.10
N ASN A 199 8.97 13.09 -1.62
CA ASN A 199 8.50 12.97 -0.25
C ASN A 199 7.05 12.48 -0.24
N TYR A 200 6.68 11.75 0.81
CA TYR A 200 5.35 11.19 0.99
C TYR A 200 4.79 11.65 2.33
N ILE A 201 3.50 12.05 2.38
CA ILE A 201 2.83 12.35 3.67
C ILE A 201 2.47 11.05 4.37
N TYR A 202 1.98 10.07 3.60
CA TYR A 202 1.61 8.77 4.11
C TYR A 202 2.41 7.69 3.39
N GLY A 203 3.28 6.98 4.11
CA GLY A 203 4.09 5.87 3.60
C GLY A 203 5.32 6.26 2.82
N ASP A 204 5.88 5.28 2.12
CA ASP A 204 7.10 5.36 1.33
C ASP A 204 6.81 5.23 -0.18
N LYS A 205 7.88 5.30 -0.96
CA LYS A 205 7.86 5.26 -2.42
C LYS A 205 7.14 4.03 -3.01
N ASP A 206 7.26 2.90 -2.36
CA ASP A 206 6.75 1.61 -2.83
C ASP A 206 5.50 1.15 -2.06
N THR A 207 5.11 1.90 -1.03
CA THR A 207 3.95 1.59 -0.18
C THR A 207 2.69 2.23 -0.74
N THR A 208 1.85 1.43 -1.40
CA THR A 208 0.53 1.86 -1.84
C THR A 208 -0.45 1.82 -0.66
N PHE A 209 -1.58 2.55 -0.76
CA PHE A 209 -2.66 2.47 0.22
C PHE A 209 -3.15 1.01 0.41
N PHE A 210 -3.27 0.27 -0.70
CA PHE A 210 -3.64 -1.14 -0.66
C PHE A 210 -2.58 -1.99 0.03
N THR A 211 -1.28 -1.77 -0.24
CA THR A 211 -0.18 -2.47 0.43
C THR A 211 -0.23 -2.27 1.95
N LYS A 212 -0.58 -1.05 2.42
CA LYS A 212 -0.75 -0.76 3.84
C LYS A 212 -1.97 -1.43 4.44
N MET A 213 -3.06 -1.52 3.69
CA MET A 213 -4.29 -2.15 4.15
C MET A 213 -4.22 -3.68 4.13
N THR A 214 -3.45 -4.26 3.23
CA THR A 214 -3.41 -5.71 3.02
C THR A 214 -3.10 -6.51 4.29
N PRO A 215 -2.13 -6.14 5.16
CA PRO A 215 -1.91 -6.83 6.42
C PRO A 215 -3.12 -6.81 7.35
N ILE A 216 -3.80 -5.66 7.43
CA ILE A 216 -4.99 -5.48 8.25
C ILE A 216 -6.17 -6.29 7.70
N LEU A 217 -6.37 -6.23 6.38
CA LEU A 217 -7.40 -7.01 5.68
C LEU A 217 -7.17 -8.52 5.81
N MET A 218 -5.93 -8.96 5.74
CA MET A 218 -5.56 -10.36 5.97
C MET A 218 -5.98 -10.81 7.37
N GLY A 219 -5.60 -10.06 8.41
CA GLY A 219 -6.05 -10.33 9.78
C GLY A 219 -7.58 -10.28 9.90
N PHE A 220 -8.23 -9.29 9.30
CA PHE A 220 -9.67 -9.18 9.29
C PHE A 220 -10.35 -10.40 8.68
N PHE A 221 -9.91 -10.91 7.53
CA PHE A 221 -10.51 -12.09 6.91
C PHE A 221 -10.28 -13.35 7.74
N VAL A 222 -9.12 -13.51 8.37
CA VAL A 222 -8.87 -14.58 9.32
C VAL A 222 -9.87 -14.51 10.47
N PHE A 223 -10.04 -13.33 11.10
CA PHE A 223 -11.00 -13.13 12.19
C PHE A 223 -12.43 -13.43 11.74
N PHE A 224 -12.87 -12.82 10.65
CA PHE A 224 -14.24 -12.91 10.16
C PHE A 224 -14.67 -14.36 9.94
N PHE A 225 -13.89 -15.11 9.17
CA PHE A 225 -14.27 -16.48 8.81
C PHE A 225 -14.15 -17.46 9.98
N VAL A 226 -13.14 -17.32 10.82
CA VAL A 226 -13.01 -18.16 12.03
C VAL A 226 -14.14 -17.86 13.01
N PHE A 227 -14.45 -16.59 13.23
CA PHE A 227 -15.58 -16.15 14.06
C PHE A 227 -16.91 -16.69 13.55
N LEU A 228 -17.18 -16.58 12.25
CA LEU A 228 -18.42 -17.02 11.62
C LEU A 228 -18.62 -18.53 11.79
N ILE A 229 -17.60 -19.32 11.44
CA ILE A 229 -17.70 -20.78 11.50
C ILE A 229 -17.83 -21.27 12.94
N SER A 230 -17.01 -20.76 13.85
CA SER A 230 -17.05 -21.19 15.25
C SER A 230 -18.40 -20.86 15.90
N GLY A 231 -18.94 -19.67 15.58
CA GLY A 231 -20.25 -19.25 16.09
C GLY A 231 -21.40 -20.09 15.56
N MET A 232 -21.44 -20.31 14.25
CA MET A 232 -22.51 -21.09 13.61
C MET A 232 -22.46 -22.57 13.99
N ALA A 233 -21.28 -23.16 14.11
CA ALA A 233 -21.15 -24.58 14.37
C ALA A 233 -21.58 -24.94 15.79
N LEU A 234 -21.18 -24.19 16.82
CA LEU A 234 -21.64 -24.44 18.19
C LEU A 234 -23.12 -24.17 18.31
N LEU A 235 -23.66 -23.17 17.64
CA LEU A 235 -25.09 -22.90 17.60
C LEU A 235 -25.88 -24.06 16.98
N LYS A 236 -25.39 -24.59 15.84
CA LYS A 236 -26.00 -25.77 15.19
C LYS A 236 -26.03 -26.98 16.12
N GLU A 237 -24.97 -27.27 16.86
CA GLU A 237 -24.96 -28.36 17.82
C GLU A 237 -25.98 -28.17 18.98
N ARG A 238 -26.19 -26.90 19.34
CA ARG A 238 -27.22 -26.55 20.35
C ARG A 238 -28.64 -26.74 19.82
N THR A 239 -28.93 -26.22 18.64
CA THR A 239 -30.26 -26.29 18.04
C THR A 239 -30.63 -27.71 17.61
N THR A 240 -29.67 -28.55 17.30
CA THR A 240 -29.88 -29.99 17.00
C THR A 240 -29.91 -30.89 18.25
N GLY A 241 -29.70 -30.34 19.45
CA GLY A 241 -29.67 -31.11 20.70
C GLY A 241 -28.42 -31.98 20.90
N THR A 242 -27.40 -31.84 20.02
CA THR A 242 -26.17 -32.61 20.14
C THR A 242 -25.36 -32.17 21.36
N LEU A 243 -25.33 -30.86 21.65
CA LEU A 243 -24.69 -30.34 22.85
C LEU A 243 -25.34 -30.82 24.13
N ASP A 244 -26.68 -30.92 24.17
CA ASP A 244 -27.43 -31.42 25.35
C ASP A 244 -27.08 -32.89 25.63
N ARG A 245 -26.98 -33.72 24.60
CA ARG A 245 -26.51 -35.11 24.72
C ARG A 245 -25.08 -35.19 25.27
N LEU A 246 -24.21 -34.27 24.83
CA LEU A 246 -22.83 -34.21 25.31
C LEU A 246 -22.79 -33.77 26.80
N LEU A 247 -23.62 -32.81 27.19
CA LEU A 247 -23.75 -32.34 28.58
C LEU A 247 -24.38 -33.37 29.54
N ALA A 248 -25.13 -34.31 29.01
CA ALA A 248 -25.67 -35.45 29.78
C ALA A 248 -24.58 -36.48 30.13
N THR A 249 -23.41 -36.46 29.48
CA THR A 249 -22.29 -37.31 29.81
C THR A 249 -21.43 -36.71 30.95
N PRO A 250 -20.60 -37.51 31.66
CA PRO A 250 -19.77 -37.00 32.75
C PRO A 250 -18.57 -36.20 32.26
N VAL A 251 -18.80 -35.21 31.35
CA VAL A 251 -17.79 -34.32 30.76
C VAL A 251 -17.87 -32.95 31.43
N LYS A 252 -16.72 -32.37 31.76
CA LYS A 252 -16.68 -31.01 32.30
C LYS A 252 -16.90 -30.00 31.18
N ARG A 253 -17.52 -28.86 31.49
CA ARG A 253 -17.76 -27.77 30.52
C ARG A 253 -16.46 -27.23 29.90
N SER A 254 -15.42 -27.13 30.73
CA SER A 254 -14.07 -26.80 30.25
C SER A 254 -13.59 -27.80 29.21
N ASP A 255 -13.83 -29.11 29.37
CA ASP A 255 -13.40 -30.11 28.39
C ASP A 255 -14.11 -29.94 27.05
N ILE A 256 -15.37 -29.45 27.08
CA ILE A 256 -16.15 -29.12 25.88
C ILE A 256 -15.52 -27.90 25.20
N VAL A 257 -15.40 -26.78 25.93
CA VAL A 257 -14.82 -25.54 25.37
C VAL A 257 -13.42 -25.80 24.76
N PHE A 258 -12.54 -26.44 25.54
CA PHE A 258 -11.20 -26.74 25.05
C PHE A 258 -11.17 -27.76 23.91
N GLY A 259 -12.10 -28.71 23.88
CA GLY A 259 -12.25 -29.64 22.77
C GLY A 259 -12.66 -28.95 21.46
N TYR A 260 -13.61 -28.02 21.54
CA TYR A 260 -13.99 -27.16 20.41
C TYR A 260 -12.84 -26.24 19.99
N MET A 261 -12.25 -25.54 20.94
CA MET A 261 -11.11 -24.66 20.67
C MET A 261 -9.98 -25.42 19.97
N LEU A 262 -9.62 -26.62 20.40
CA LEU A 262 -8.55 -27.39 19.78
C LEU A 262 -8.90 -27.81 18.35
N SER A 263 -10.13 -28.19 18.06
CA SER A 263 -10.58 -28.57 16.72
C SER A 263 -10.57 -27.39 15.75
N TYR A 264 -11.18 -26.30 16.18
CA TYR A 264 -11.25 -25.09 15.35
C TYR A 264 -9.89 -24.42 15.22
N SER A 265 -9.01 -24.50 16.22
CA SER A 265 -7.64 -24.01 16.13
C SER A 265 -6.85 -24.67 15.00
N PHE A 266 -7.04 -25.98 14.81
CA PHE A 266 -6.41 -26.70 13.73
C PHE A 266 -6.88 -26.18 12.35
N ILE A 267 -8.20 -26.03 12.18
CA ILE A 267 -8.77 -25.48 10.94
C ILE A 267 -8.36 -24.02 10.75
N ALA A 268 -8.38 -23.21 11.83
CA ALA A 268 -7.99 -21.81 11.80
C ALA A 268 -6.50 -21.66 11.43
N ALA A 269 -5.62 -22.50 11.96
CA ALA A 269 -4.20 -22.49 11.60
C ALA A 269 -3.99 -22.82 10.11
N LEU A 270 -4.71 -23.84 9.60
CA LEU A 270 -4.65 -24.19 8.18
C LEU A 270 -5.18 -23.06 7.31
N GLN A 271 -6.34 -22.49 7.65
CA GLN A 271 -6.94 -21.35 6.96
C GLN A 271 -6.00 -20.14 6.95
N THR A 272 -5.47 -19.78 8.09
CA THR A 272 -4.51 -18.67 8.26
C THR A 272 -3.30 -18.86 7.34
N THR A 273 -2.72 -20.05 7.35
CA THR A 273 -1.56 -20.36 6.48
C THR A 273 -1.93 -20.20 5.01
N VAL A 274 -3.10 -20.70 4.60
CA VAL A 274 -3.57 -20.56 3.21
C VAL A 274 -3.80 -19.10 2.85
N ILE A 275 -4.43 -18.30 3.72
CA ILE A 275 -4.66 -16.87 3.48
C ILE A 275 -3.35 -16.13 3.38
N VAL A 276 -2.41 -16.34 4.30
CA VAL A 276 -1.08 -15.67 4.30
C VAL A 276 -0.32 -16.01 3.03
N LEU A 277 -0.22 -17.29 2.66
CA LEU A 277 0.46 -17.72 1.44
C LEU A 277 -0.21 -17.14 0.18
N SER A 278 -1.55 -17.17 0.12
CA SER A 278 -2.29 -16.60 -1.00
C SER A 278 -2.11 -15.10 -1.11
N THR A 279 -2.06 -14.37 0.01
CA THR A 279 -1.82 -12.93 0.02
C THR A 279 -0.43 -12.60 -0.54
N ILE A 280 0.58 -13.35 -0.14
CA ILE A 280 1.95 -13.14 -0.62
C ILE A 280 2.07 -13.50 -2.10
N TRP A 281 1.57 -14.64 -2.54
CA TRP A 281 1.77 -15.13 -3.91
C TRP A 281 0.81 -14.53 -4.93
N LEU A 282 -0.44 -14.25 -4.54
CA LEU A 282 -1.46 -13.77 -5.45
C LEU A 282 -1.52 -12.24 -5.53
N LEU A 283 -1.15 -11.56 -4.43
CA LEU A 283 -1.20 -10.10 -4.32
C LEU A 283 0.20 -9.46 -4.41
N ASP A 284 1.24 -10.29 -4.61
CA ASP A 284 2.64 -9.87 -4.73
C ASP A 284 3.07 -8.95 -3.55
N LEU A 285 2.67 -9.37 -2.33
CA LEU A 285 2.96 -8.61 -1.13
C LEU A 285 4.36 -8.95 -0.63
N ASP A 286 5.24 -7.95 -0.67
CA ASP A 286 6.58 -8.06 -0.08
C ASP A 286 6.48 -8.02 1.45
N VAL A 287 6.94 -9.08 2.09
CA VAL A 287 7.02 -9.19 3.55
C VAL A 287 8.45 -8.88 3.97
N LEU A 288 8.67 -7.71 4.59
CA LEU A 288 10.00 -7.29 5.06
C LEU A 288 10.45 -8.07 6.30
N GLY A 289 9.50 -8.56 7.11
CA GLY A 289 9.77 -9.33 8.33
C GLY A 289 9.72 -10.84 8.12
N SER A 290 9.61 -11.57 9.23
CA SER A 290 9.51 -13.03 9.23
C SER A 290 8.09 -13.50 8.86
N MET A 291 7.95 -14.34 7.84
CA MET A 291 6.69 -14.99 7.50
C MET A 291 6.15 -15.86 8.65
N GLY A 292 7.06 -16.47 9.43
CA GLY A 292 6.70 -17.23 10.62
C GLY A 292 6.00 -16.37 11.66
N ASP A 293 6.48 -15.15 11.88
CA ASP A 293 5.89 -14.19 12.82
C ASP A 293 4.48 -13.77 12.37
N VAL A 294 4.30 -13.53 11.07
CA VAL A 294 2.97 -13.24 10.49
C VAL A 294 1.99 -14.36 10.76
N ILE A 295 2.40 -15.61 10.55
CA ILE A 295 1.55 -16.79 10.80
C ILE A 295 1.21 -16.92 12.28
N VAL A 296 2.18 -16.74 13.18
CA VAL A 296 1.97 -16.86 14.64
C VAL A 296 0.99 -15.81 15.15
N VAL A 297 1.15 -14.55 14.74
CA VAL A 297 0.21 -13.46 15.12
C VAL A 297 -1.20 -13.76 14.61
N ASN A 298 -1.34 -14.18 13.36
CA ASN A 298 -2.63 -14.52 12.78
C ASN A 298 -3.28 -15.74 13.46
N ILE A 299 -2.51 -16.77 13.82
CA ILE A 299 -3.04 -17.92 14.58
C ILE A 299 -3.53 -17.48 15.96
N LEU A 300 -2.74 -16.66 16.68
CA LEU A 300 -3.16 -16.13 17.97
C LEU A 300 -4.47 -15.32 17.84
N PHE A 301 -4.54 -14.48 16.81
CA PHE A 301 -5.74 -13.69 16.52
C PHE A 301 -6.93 -14.56 16.10
N ALA A 302 -6.70 -15.61 15.34
CA ALA A 302 -7.72 -16.62 15.00
C ALA A 302 -8.31 -17.32 16.25
N LEU A 303 -7.47 -17.58 17.27
CA LEU A 303 -7.94 -18.13 18.56
C LEU A 303 -8.82 -17.14 19.31
N VAL A 304 -8.51 -15.84 19.24
CA VAL A 304 -9.39 -14.78 19.79
C VAL A 304 -10.72 -14.75 19.05
N ALA A 305 -10.69 -14.78 17.71
CA ALA A 305 -11.90 -14.83 16.88
C ALA A 305 -12.78 -16.05 17.17
N LEU A 306 -12.15 -17.21 17.31
CA LEU A 306 -12.77 -18.46 17.70
C LEU A 306 -13.51 -18.32 19.03
N SER A 307 -12.82 -17.76 20.03
CA SER A 307 -13.39 -17.56 21.37
C SER A 307 -14.56 -16.56 21.33
N PHE A 308 -14.51 -15.53 20.49
CA PHE A 308 -15.61 -14.62 20.25
C PHE A 308 -16.82 -15.33 19.63
N GLY A 309 -16.61 -16.13 18.59
CA GLY A 309 -17.66 -16.88 17.91
C GLY A 309 -18.37 -17.85 18.86
N LEU A 310 -17.60 -18.61 19.63
CA LEU A 310 -18.15 -19.52 20.64
C LEU A 310 -18.95 -18.77 21.70
N LEU A 311 -18.48 -17.61 22.19
CA LEU A 311 -19.18 -16.81 23.19
C LEU A 311 -20.53 -16.30 22.67
N LEU A 312 -20.55 -15.71 21.49
CA LEU A 312 -21.79 -15.21 20.90
C LEU A 312 -22.77 -16.32 20.55
N SER A 313 -22.29 -17.46 20.14
CA SER A 313 -23.08 -18.65 19.95
C SER A 313 -23.83 -19.08 21.26
N THR A 314 -23.21 -18.83 22.41
CA THR A 314 -23.90 -19.12 23.70
C THR A 314 -25.02 -18.12 24.01
N LEU A 315 -25.00 -16.94 23.44
CA LEU A 315 -26.02 -15.89 23.61
C LEU A 315 -27.12 -15.98 22.55
N ALA A 316 -26.80 -16.42 21.33
CA ALA A 316 -27.77 -16.58 20.25
C ALA A 316 -28.72 -17.76 20.50
N GLN A 317 -29.99 -17.56 20.21
CA GLN A 317 -31.03 -18.62 20.33
C GLN A 317 -31.40 -19.24 18.97
N SER A 318 -31.04 -18.56 17.86
CA SER A 318 -31.32 -19.01 16.50
C SER A 318 -30.19 -18.59 15.54
N GLU A 319 -30.10 -19.27 14.41
CA GLU A 319 -29.15 -18.90 13.34
C GLU A 319 -29.37 -17.47 12.87
N PHE A 320 -30.63 -17.03 12.79
CA PHE A 320 -30.96 -15.66 12.42
C PHE A 320 -30.41 -14.64 13.42
N GLN A 321 -30.51 -14.90 14.71
CA GLN A 321 -29.97 -14.03 15.75
C GLN A 321 -28.42 -14.01 15.71
N MET A 322 -27.81 -15.16 15.45
CA MET A 322 -26.35 -15.21 15.26
C MET A 322 -25.89 -14.35 14.06
N MET A 323 -26.63 -14.39 12.95
CA MET A 323 -26.35 -13.53 11.79
C MET A 323 -26.47 -12.04 12.11
N GLN A 324 -27.37 -11.64 13.00
CA GLN A 324 -27.49 -10.26 13.46
C GLN A 324 -26.32 -9.82 14.35
N PHE A 325 -25.69 -10.74 15.10
CA PHE A 325 -24.50 -10.42 15.88
C PHE A 325 -23.25 -10.21 15.03
N ILE A 326 -23.18 -10.80 13.83
CA ILE A 326 -22.03 -10.67 12.95
C ILE A 326 -21.72 -9.19 12.64
N PRO A 327 -22.64 -8.37 12.11
CA PRO A 327 -22.36 -6.96 11.84
C PRO A 327 -21.99 -6.18 13.11
N ILE A 328 -22.63 -6.48 14.25
CA ILE A 328 -22.38 -5.79 15.52
C ILE A 328 -20.92 -5.97 15.98
N VAL A 329 -20.33 -7.14 15.74
CA VAL A 329 -18.95 -7.42 16.11
C VAL A 329 -17.99 -6.96 15.02
N ILE A 330 -18.32 -7.23 13.77
CA ILE A 330 -17.39 -7.07 12.63
C ILE A 330 -17.24 -5.61 12.22
N VAL A 331 -18.33 -4.83 12.17
CA VAL A 331 -18.25 -3.42 11.72
C VAL A 331 -17.35 -2.58 12.61
N PRO A 332 -17.45 -2.62 13.96
CA PRO A 332 -16.52 -1.92 14.82
C PRO A 332 -15.07 -2.41 14.64
N GLN A 333 -14.85 -3.71 14.47
CA GLN A 333 -13.51 -4.26 14.25
C GLN A 333 -12.83 -3.62 13.02
N ILE A 334 -13.54 -3.57 11.87
CA ILE A 334 -13.01 -2.94 10.66
C ILE A 334 -12.77 -1.45 10.88
N PHE A 335 -13.73 -0.73 11.45
CA PHE A 335 -13.67 0.71 11.59
C PHE A 335 -12.47 1.16 12.44
N PHE A 336 -12.16 0.42 13.50
CA PHE A 336 -11.06 0.71 14.42
C PHE A 336 -9.80 -0.11 14.18
N SER A 337 -9.70 -0.83 13.07
CA SER A 337 -8.54 -1.69 12.75
C SER A 337 -7.27 -0.94 12.35
N GLY A 338 -7.37 0.36 12.06
CA GLY A 338 -6.30 1.15 11.47
C GLY A 338 -6.36 1.24 9.94
N ILE A 339 -7.40 0.67 9.31
CA ILE A 339 -7.70 0.91 7.89
C ILE A 339 -7.93 2.41 7.65
N ILE A 340 -8.71 3.02 8.53
CA ILE A 340 -8.84 4.48 8.57
C ILE A 340 -7.76 4.98 9.55
N PRO A 341 -6.94 6.00 9.16
CA PRO A 341 -5.90 6.52 10.04
C PRO A 341 -6.48 7.02 11.35
N LEU A 342 -6.28 6.29 12.44
CA LEU A 342 -6.82 6.63 13.76
C LEU A 342 -6.18 7.89 14.32
N ASP A 343 -4.92 8.20 13.94
CA ASP A 343 -4.18 9.39 14.36
C ASP A 343 -4.85 10.70 13.93
N SER A 344 -5.73 10.66 12.93
CA SER A 344 -6.53 11.81 12.48
C SER A 344 -7.84 11.99 13.23
N MET A 345 -8.21 11.02 14.08
CA MET A 345 -9.47 11.01 14.82
C MET A 345 -9.30 11.61 16.22
N ALA A 346 -10.43 11.98 16.84
CA ALA A 346 -10.44 12.47 18.22
C ALA A 346 -9.92 11.41 19.20
N ASP A 347 -9.25 11.81 20.30
CA ASP A 347 -8.59 10.91 21.25
C ASP A 347 -9.52 9.86 21.88
N TRP A 348 -10.80 10.21 22.07
CA TRP A 348 -11.80 9.25 22.60
C TRP A 348 -12.10 8.13 21.61
N VAL A 349 -12.07 8.42 20.29
CA VAL A 349 -12.26 7.43 19.22
C VAL A 349 -11.08 6.47 19.15
N GLN A 350 -9.85 7.02 19.25
CA GLN A 350 -8.64 6.20 19.31
C GLN A 350 -8.67 5.24 20.52
N SER A 351 -9.17 5.72 21.66
CA SER A 351 -9.31 4.92 22.86
C SER A 351 -10.29 3.76 22.73
N LEU A 352 -11.37 3.95 21.94
CA LEU A 352 -12.31 2.87 21.62
C LEU A 352 -11.65 1.77 20.76
N GLY A 353 -10.75 2.11 19.86
CA GLY A 353 -10.00 1.13 19.08
C GLY A 353 -9.23 0.14 19.95
N LYS A 354 -8.67 0.62 21.06
CA LYS A 354 -7.90 -0.22 22.01
C LYS A 354 -8.72 -1.28 22.75
N ILE A 355 -10.06 -1.22 22.67
CA ILE A 355 -10.96 -2.24 23.25
C ILE A 355 -11.18 -3.39 22.25
N LEU A 356 -10.69 -3.28 21.04
CA LEU A 356 -10.94 -4.23 19.96
C LEU A 356 -9.68 -5.04 19.60
N PRO A 357 -9.77 -6.36 19.51
CA PRO A 357 -8.57 -7.18 19.25
C PRO A 357 -7.97 -6.99 17.86
N LEU A 358 -8.77 -6.64 16.82
CA LEU A 358 -8.24 -6.38 15.48
C LEU A 358 -7.30 -5.17 15.44
N TYR A 359 -7.45 -4.20 16.34
CA TYR A 359 -6.53 -3.08 16.48
C TYR A 359 -5.09 -3.57 16.72
N TYR A 360 -4.91 -4.46 17.69
CA TYR A 360 -3.60 -5.02 18.05
C TYR A 360 -3.06 -5.97 16.96
N ALA A 361 -3.93 -6.84 16.44
CA ALA A 361 -3.54 -7.75 15.37
C ALA A 361 -3.15 -6.98 14.10
N GLY A 362 -3.94 -5.99 13.69
CA GLY A 362 -3.66 -5.15 12.52
C GLY A 362 -2.37 -4.33 12.67
N HIS A 363 -2.13 -3.77 13.86
CA HIS A 363 -0.89 -3.06 14.19
C HIS A 363 0.33 -3.99 14.13
N ALA A 364 0.26 -5.16 14.77
CA ALA A 364 1.35 -6.13 14.77
C ALA A 364 1.66 -6.65 13.35
N LEU A 365 0.65 -7.05 12.59
CA LEU A 365 0.82 -7.52 11.22
C LEU A 365 1.42 -6.44 10.31
N SER A 366 0.94 -5.21 10.43
CA SER A 366 1.48 -4.08 9.66
C SER A 366 2.94 -3.81 9.99
N LYS A 367 3.32 -3.86 11.27
CA LYS A 367 4.70 -3.68 11.73
C LYS A 367 5.63 -4.79 11.22
N ILE A 368 5.20 -6.05 11.27
CA ILE A 368 6.00 -7.17 10.76
C ILE A 368 6.14 -7.07 9.23
N ILE A 369 5.04 -6.90 8.53
CA ILE A 369 5.03 -6.96 7.05
C ILE A 369 5.69 -5.72 6.44
N LEU A 370 5.35 -4.51 6.91
CA LEU A 370 5.78 -3.26 6.28
C LEU A 370 7.08 -2.70 6.84
N ASN A 371 7.40 -2.99 8.10
CA ASN A 371 8.57 -2.43 8.77
C ASN A 371 9.65 -3.49 9.09
N GLY A 372 9.37 -4.77 8.91
CA GLY A 372 10.30 -5.85 9.23
C GLY A 372 10.52 -6.05 10.73
N THR A 373 9.62 -5.53 11.58
CA THR A 373 9.74 -5.63 13.05
C THR A 373 9.59 -7.09 13.50
N SER A 374 10.44 -7.54 14.41
CA SER A 374 10.34 -8.89 14.98
C SER A 374 9.17 -9.02 15.94
N ILE A 375 8.59 -10.22 16.04
CA ILE A 375 7.50 -10.53 16.97
C ILE A 375 7.86 -10.23 18.43
N PHE A 376 9.14 -10.36 18.80
CA PHE A 376 9.63 -10.06 20.15
C PHE A 376 9.61 -8.58 20.51
N GLU A 377 9.53 -7.68 19.53
CA GLU A 377 9.40 -6.23 19.75
C GLU A 377 7.93 -5.79 19.87
N LEU A 378 6.99 -6.71 19.63
CA LEU A 378 5.54 -6.46 19.64
C LEU A 378 4.87 -7.06 20.88
N GLU A 379 5.61 -7.17 21.98
CA GLU A 379 5.11 -7.71 23.25
C GLU A 379 3.77 -7.09 23.70
N PRO A 380 3.54 -5.75 23.62
CA PRO A 380 2.28 -5.16 24.05
C PRO A 380 1.08 -5.64 23.25
N ASP A 381 1.22 -5.79 21.92
CA ASP A 381 0.15 -6.24 21.04
C ASP A 381 -0.19 -7.71 21.29
N LEU A 382 0.83 -8.55 21.41
CA LEU A 382 0.68 -9.97 21.69
C LEU A 382 0.06 -10.20 23.07
N PHE A 383 0.51 -9.45 24.08
CA PHE A 383 -0.02 -9.52 25.43
C PHE A 383 -1.50 -9.11 25.47
N ALA A 384 -1.88 -8.06 24.76
CA ALA A 384 -3.29 -7.68 24.63
C ALA A 384 -4.12 -8.81 23.98
N LEU A 385 -3.65 -9.44 22.89
CA LEU A 385 -4.35 -10.56 22.25
C LEU A 385 -4.47 -11.77 23.20
N LEU A 386 -3.45 -12.08 24.00
CA LEU A 386 -3.48 -13.14 25.00
C LEU A 386 -4.49 -12.81 26.12
N ILE A 387 -4.60 -11.57 26.56
CA ILE A 387 -5.62 -11.13 27.54
C ILE A 387 -7.01 -11.32 26.96
N PHE A 388 -7.26 -10.88 25.70
CA PHE A 388 -8.55 -11.12 25.04
C PHE A 388 -8.88 -12.61 24.98
N LEU A 389 -7.93 -13.44 24.59
CA LEU A 389 -8.10 -14.88 24.51
C LEU A 389 -8.47 -15.49 25.89
N ALA A 390 -7.75 -15.09 26.93
CA ALA A 390 -7.99 -15.58 28.30
C ALA A 390 -9.36 -15.16 28.81
N ILE A 391 -9.73 -13.88 28.66
CA ILE A 391 -11.03 -13.35 29.10
C ILE A 391 -12.17 -14.04 28.35
N LEU A 392 -12.10 -14.10 27.02
CA LEU A 392 -13.14 -14.70 26.20
C LEU A 392 -13.30 -16.20 26.48
N THR A 393 -12.17 -16.92 26.66
CA THR A 393 -12.22 -18.35 27.04
C THR A 393 -12.85 -18.54 28.42
N ALA A 394 -12.50 -17.71 29.40
CA ALA A 394 -13.14 -17.76 30.71
C ALA A 394 -14.65 -17.50 30.63
N LEU A 395 -15.06 -16.48 29.86
CA LEU A 395 -16.46 -16.16 29.62
C LEU A 395 -17.22 -17.32 28.92
N ASN A 396 -16.57 -18.00 27.97
CA ASN A 396 -17.12 -19.19 27.33
C ASN A 396 -17.42 -20.31 28.33
N VAL A 397 -16.46 -20.61 29.22
CA VAL A 397 -16.65 -21.63 30.28
C VAL A 397 -17.77 -21.24 31.24
N ILE A 398 -17.88 -19.94 31.59
CA ILE A 398 -18.96 -19.43 32.44
C ILE A 398 -20.29 -19.43 31.67
N GLY A 399 -20.33 -19.01 30.43
CA GLY A 399 -21.54 -18.97 29.59
C GLY A 399 -22.21 -20.33 29.45
N LEU A 400 -21.44 -21.40 29.30
CA LEU A 400 -21.93 -22.75 29.27
C LEU A 400 -22.57 -23.20 30.60
N LYS A 401 -22.34 -22.48 31.72
CA LYS A 401 -23.06 -22.75 32.98
C LYS A 401 -24.56 -22.51 32.88
N ARG A 402 -24.97 -21.58 32.03
CA ARG A 402 -26.39 -21.20 31.86
C ARG A 402 -27.26 -22.32 31.25
N TYR A 403 -26.63 -23.27 30.54
CA TYR A 403 -27.34 -24.34 29.81
C TYR A 403 -27.58 -25.61 30.64
N ARG A 404 -27.05 -25.72 31.84
CA ARG A 404 -27.40 -26.83 32.74
C ARG A 404 -28.57 -26.41 33.66
N LYS A 405 -29.77 -26.35 33.11
CA LYS A 405 -30.99 -26.54 33.92
C LYS A 405 -31.24 -28.02 33.98
N VAL A 406 -30.87 -28.66 35.05
CA VAL A 406 -31.46 -29.86 35.56
C VAL A 406 -32.27 -29.46 36.75
#